data_7138e22e72532ea9cd9a3ab8981b6c93
#
_entry.id   7138e22e72532ea9cd9a3ab8981b6c93
#
_cell.length_a   1.000
_cell.length_b   1.000
_cell.length_c   1.000
_cell.angle_alpha   90.00
_cell.angle_beta   90.00
_cell.angle_gamma   90.00
#
_symmetry.space_group_name_H-M   'P 1'
#
loop_
_entity.id
_entity.type
_entity.pdbx_description
1 polymer ?
#
loop_
_entity_poly.entity_id
_entity_poly.type
_entity_poly.pdbx_seq_one_letter_code
_entity_poly.pdbx_strand_id
1 'polypeptide(L)'
;MLKSFYTDPKLLAAWVVAAVFQIGGCATLGQSTEEPKIAECRALFAQVDKAVDRAAVRDHGPVQISGFPYLRVDRLLASFRDEVDEPEQFRTWTKSLAALDAEARTFELRNLPAGLRGAFGDHLTDRLDTCRERLTANDLSTEEGKAALRRAAVVPDDYVTWWRIAGLYPITALFVSHGVEKWHREAQATFAVPLEQLPVAGTLTRWRAPPGTPLDTRQVEAFVEDTKDTLGIPRPDADAMQRLFDTFAPTWEVDVVDDNDRIGRIGRPLAGGVPSVDTDAPTMYRLVSYARLDGRVLLQLNYIIWFPGRPGDDIYAGRLDGLIWRVTLGPDGKPIIYDSIHNCGCYHQFFPTPALTLRGDLPRHYFEPPLLPQPAPESDRPVVRIAHGTHFIERVYESAGETNGEPLAWQDYDTLRSLPSGDGYRSLFGPYGIVPGSERGERFILWPMGIRSPGAMRQWGRHAVAFVGRRHFDDPFLISTVFSEVEGGATRTETKGQWQ
;
A
#
# COMPACT_ATOMS: atom_id res chain seq x y z
N MET A 1 -67.25 5.26 20.72
CA MET A 1 -67.74 4.16 19.83
C MET A 1 -66.67 3.96 18.74
N LEU A 2 -65.70 3.09 18.99
CA LEU A 2 -64.71 2.68 18.00
C LEU A 2 -65.10 1.28 17.51
N LYS A 3 -65.44 1.15 16.23
CA LYS A 3 -65.65 -0.15 15.58
C LYS A 3 -64.30 -0.65 15.05
N SER A 4 -63.89 -1.79 15.61
CA SER A 4 -62.82 -2.66 15.16
C SER A 4 -63.13 -3.20 13.77
N PHE A 5 -62.22 -3.03 12.80
CA PHE A 5 -62.20 -3.76 11.54
C PHE A 5 -61.20 -4.92 11.68
N TYR A 6 -61.75 -6.12 11.87
CA TYR A 6 -61.03 -7.37 11.76
C TYR A 6 -60.83 -7.72 10.29
N THR A 7 -59.62 -7.69 9.78
CA THR A 7 -59.28 -8.17 8.44
C THR A 7 -58.92 -9.66 8.52
N ASP A 8 -59.66 -10.47 7.78
CA ASP A 8 -59.56 -11.92 7.70
C ASP A 8 -58.21 -12.34 7.09
N PRO A 9 -57.37 -13.14 7.79
CA PRO A 9 -56.03 -13.52 7.30
C PRO A 9 -56.05 -14.45 6.08
N LYS A 10 -57.21 -14.98 5.67
CA LYS A 10 -57.33 -15.86 4.50
C LYS A 10 -57.33 -15.14 3.16
N LEU A 11 -57.55 -13.83 3.13
CA LEU A 11 -57.50 -13.02 1.91
C LEU A 11 -56.07 -12.53 1.54
N LEU A 12 -55.16 -12.47 2.52
CA LEU A 12 -53.75 -12.13 2.25
C LEU A 12 -52.97 -13.29 1.63
N ALA A 13 -53.35 -14.54 1.94
CA ALA A 13 -52.67 -15.73 1.40
C ALA A 13 -52.98 -15.97 -0.09
N ALA A 14 -54.08 -15.50 -0.61
CA ALA A 14 -54.46 -15.68 -2.01
C ALA A 14 -53.74 -14.77 -2.97
N TRP A 15 -53.24 -13.58 -2.52
CA TRP A 15 -52.49 -12.66 -3.34
C TRP A 15 -51.00 -12.96 -3.44
N VAL A 16 -50.45 -13.62 -2.43
CA VAL A 16 -49.05 -14.03 -2.43
C VAL A 16 -48.81 -15.26 -3.31
N VAL A 17 -49.77 -16.15 -3.46
CA VAL A 17 -49.68 -17.34 -4.33
C VAL A 17 -49.89 -16.98 -5.82
N ALA A 18 -50.67 -15.95 -6.12
CA ALA A 18 -50.89 -15.51 -7.49
C ALA A 18 -49.69 -14.71 -8.09
N ALA A 19 -48.85 -14.08 -7.22
CA ALA A 19 -47.65 -13.36 -7.64
C ALA A 19 -46.46 -14.24 -7.94
N VAL A 20 -46.42 -15.50 -7.45
CA VAL A 20 -45.31 -16.44 -7.66
C VAL A 20 -45.41 -17.21 -8.98
N PHE A 21 -46.60 -17.22 -9.64
CA PHE A 21 -46.79 -17.98 -10.88
C PHE A 21 -46.66 -17.18 -12.16
N GLN A 22 -46.29 -15.89 -12.11
CA GLN A 22 -46.07 -15.05 -13.34
C GLN A 22 -44.60 -14.66 -13.57
N ILE A 23 -43.62 -15.22 -12.85
CA ILE A 23 -42.20 -15.08 -13.16
C ILE A 23 -41.64 -16.39 -13.75
N GLY A 24 -42.49 -17.13 -14.47
CA GLY A 24 -42.12 -18.21 -15.36
C GLY A 24 -41.91 -17.71 -16.79
N GLY A 25 -41.23 -16.55 -16.94
CA GLY A 25 -40.65 -16.17 -18.21
C GLY A 25 -39.50 -17.11 -18.47
N CYS A 26 -39.57 -17.93 -19.53
CA CYS A 26 -38.43 -18.65 -20.09
C CYS A 26 -37.28 -17.67 -20.27
N ALA A 27 -36.39 -17.59 -19.31
CA ALA A 27 -35.01 -17.25 -19.61
C ALA A 27 -34.54 -18.39 -20.50
N THR A 28 -34.66 -18.22 -21.81
CA THR A 28 -33.80 -18.88 -22.77
C THR A 28 -32.39 -18.58 -22.27
N LEU A 29 -31.77 -19.57 -21.62
CA LEU A 29 -30.34 -19.64 -21.48
C LEU A 29 -29.82 -19.56 -22.93
N GLY A 30 -29.52 -18.33 -23.37
CA GLY A 30 -28.70 -18.14 -24.53
C GLY A 30 -27.45 -18.96 -24.27
N GLN A 31 -27.33 -20.12 -24.90
CA GLN A 31 -26.09 -20.83 -24.95
C GLN A 31 -25.10 -19.82 -25.51
N SER A 32 -24.20 -19.33 -24.66
CA SER A 32 -23.09 -18.51 -25.13
C SER A 32 -22.35 -19.43 -26.11
N THR A 33 -22.27 -19.01 -27.35
CA THR A 33 -21.49 -19.69 -28.41
C THR A 33 -20.00 -19.40 -28.19
N GLU A 34 -19.57 -19.40 -26.93
CA GLU A 34 -18.17 -19.18 -26.57
C GLU A 34 -17.32 -20.34 -27.13
N GLU A 35 -16.23 -19.99 -27.79
CA GLU A 35 -15.30 -20.98 -28.32
C GLU A 35 -14.86 -21.94 -27.19
N PRO A 36 -14.87 -23.27 -27.38
CA PRO A 36 -14.56 -24.27 -26.34
C PRO A 36 -13.26 -23.99 -25.58
N LYS A 37 -12.24 -23.50 -26.27
CA LYS A 37 -10.94 -23.15 -25.66
C LYS A 37 -11.01 -21.93 -24.71
N ILE A 38 -11.89 -20.98 -24.99
CA ILE A 38 -12.13 -19.82 -24.14
C ILE A 38 -12.85 -20.27 -22.86
N ALA A 39 -13.89 -21.10 -23.00
CA ALA A 39 -14.61 -21.68 -21.87
C ALA A 39 -13.69 -22.51 -20.95
N GLU A 40 -12.78 -23.34 -21.54
CA GLU A 40 -11.77 -24.07 -20.78
C GLU A 40 -10.83 -23.14 -20.01
N CYS A 41 -10.38 -22.05 -20.62
CA CYS A 41 -9.52 -21.07 -19.96
C CYS A 41 -10.23 -20.37 -18.78
N ARG A 42 -11.49 -19.98 -18.95
CA ARG A 42 -12.29 -19.41 -17.83
C ARG A 42 -12.47 -20.42 -16.71
N ALA A 43 -12.74 -21.69 -17.04
CA ALA A 43 -12.88 -22.76 -16.06
C ALA A 43 -11.58 -23.00 -15.29
N LEU A 44 -10.41 -22.94 -15.96
CA LEU A 44 -9.12 -23.07 -15.31
C LEU A 44 -8.89 -21.97 -14.27
N PHE A 45 -9.07 -20.69 -14.64
CA PHE A 45 -8.95 -19.58 -13.69
C PHE A 45 -9.91 -19.73 -12.52
N ALA A 46 -11.18 -20.07 -12.76
CA ALA A 46 -12.18 -20.28 -11.70
C ALA A 46 -11.83 -21.42 -10.74
N GLN A 47 -11.24 -22.52 -11.25
CA GLN A 47 -10.78 -23.65 -10.43
C GLN A 47 -9.59 -23.26 -9.55
N VAL A 48 -8.62 -22.52 -10.10
CA VAL A 48 -7.47 -22.03 -9.35
C VAL A 48 -7.92 -21.03 -8.28
N ASP A 49 -8.78 -20.07 -8.61
CA ASP A 49 -9.33 -19.09 -7.66
C ASP A 49 -10.05 -19.78 -6.51
N LYS A 50 -10.85 -20.81 -6.80
CA LYS A 50 -11.54 -21.60 -5.77
C LYS A 50 -10.57 -22.35 -4.86
N ALA A 51 -9.46 -22.86 -5.39
CA ALA A 51 -8.43 -23.53 -4.59
C ALA A 51 -7.69 -22.53 -3.68
N VAL A 52 -7.33 -21.37 -4.22
CA VAL A 52 -6.69 -20.26 -3.50
C VAL A 52 -7.58 -19.78 -2.34
N ASP A 53 -8.88 -19.56 -2.60
CA ASP A 53 -9.84 -19.12 -1.57
C ASP A 53 -10.05 -20.18 -0.50
N ARG A 54 -10.18 -21.45 -0.87
CA ARG A 54 -10.33 -22.56 0.10
C ARG A 54 -9.11 -22.72 1.01
N ALA A 55 -7.92 -22.50 0.45
CA ALA A 55 -6.67 -22.55 1.21
C ALA A 55 -6.41 -21.26 2.01
N ALA A 56 -7.20 -20.21 1.82
CA ALA A 56 -7.02 -18.88 2.40
C ALA A 56 -5.59 -18.32 2.14
N VAL A 57 -5.12 -18.45 0.87
CA VAL A 57 -3.80 -18.00 0.43
C VAL A 57 -3.86 -16.90 -0.63
N ARG A 58 -5.01 -16.26 -0.77
CA ARG A 58 -5.18 -15.13 -1.70
C ARG A 58 -4.25 -13.99 -1.33
N ASP A 59 -3.59 -13.45 -2.35
CA ASP A 59 -2.82 -12.21 -2.21
C ASP A 59 -3.76 -11.02 -2.15
N HIS A 60 -3.55 -10.15 -1.18
CA HIS A 60 -4.40 -9.01 -0.91
C HIS A 60 -3.82 -7.67 -1.41
N GLY A 61 -2.65 -7.64 -2.05
CA GLY A 61 -2.08 -6.44 -2.66
C GLY A 61 -2.95 -5.97 -3.84
N PRO A 62 -2.65 -6.37 -5.08
CA PRO A 62 -3.45 -6.01 -6.24
C PRO A 62 -4.81 -6.73 -6.25
N VAL A 63 -5.84 -6.04 -6.74
CA VAL A 63 -7.23 -6.50 -6.72
C VAL A 63 -7.60 -7.17 -8.03
N GLN A 64 -8.22 -8.35 -7.96
CA GLN A 64 -8.76 -9.03 -9.13
C GLN A 64 -9.89 -8.22 -9.78
N ILE A 65 -9.85 -8.02 -11.09
CA ILE A 65 -10.83 -7.24 -11.83
C ILE A 65 -12.08 -8.08 -12.08
N SER A 66 -13.24 -7.57 -11.65
CA SER A 66 -14.52 -8.26 -11.83
C SER A 66 -14.82 -8.50 -13.32
N GLY A 67 -15.14 -9.73 -13.70
CA GLY A 67 -15.35 -10.14 -15.08
C GLY A 67 -14.08 -10.51 -15.86
N PHE A 68 -12.89 -10.19 -15.32
CA PHE A 68 -11.58 -10.47 -15.94
C PHE A 68 -10.67 -11.21 -14.96
N PRO A 69 -10.92 -12.51 -14.67
CA PRO A 69 -10.22 -13.25 -13.61
C PRO A 69 -8.71 -13.44 -13.84
N TYR A 70 -8.24 -13.05 -15.00
CA TYR A 70 -6.85 -13.12 -15.44
C TYR A 70 -6.12 -11.76 -15.40
N LEU A 71 -6.79 -10.71 -14.86
CA LEU A 71 -6.26 -9.37 -14.70
C LEU A 71 -6.43 -8.90 -13.25
N ARG A 72 -5.46 -8.12 -12.76
CA ARG A 72 -5.54 -7.41 -11.47
C ARG A 72 -5.18 -5.95 -11.64
N VAL A 73 -5.61 -5.14 -10.69
CA VAL A 73 -5.41 -3.69 -10.68
C VAL A 73 -4.93 -3.24 -9.31
N ASP A 74 -3.99 -2.30 -9.31
CA ASP A 74 -3.60 -1.45 -8.18
C ASP A 74 -4.09 -0.01 -8.39
N ARG A 75 -3.83 0.90 -7.42
CA ARG A 75 -4.28 2.30 -7.54
C ARG A 75 -3.55 3.04 -8.66
N LEU A 76 -2.28 2.71 -8.92
CA LEU A 76 -1.56 3.33 -10.04
C LEU A 76 -2.22 2.99 -11.38
N LEU A 77 -2.41 1.69 -11.67
CA LEU A 77 -3.00 1.29 -12.94
C LEU A 77 -4.47 1.70 -13.06
N ALA A 78 -5.22 1.72 -11.94
CA ALA A 78 -6.58 2.26 -11.93
C ALA A 78 -6.64 3.74 -12.32
N SER A 79 -5.59 4.51 -12.03
CA SER A 79 -5.55 5.95 -12.36
C SER A 79 -5.46 6.24 -13.86
N PHE A 80 -5.03 5.28 -14.67
CA PHE A 80 -4.92 5.42 -16.13
C PHE A 80 -6.18 5.01 -16.90
N ARG A 81 -7.15 4.35 -16.29
CA ARG A 81 -8.29 3.72 -16.96
C ARG A 81 -9.08 4.64 -17.90
N ASP A 82 -9.14 5.93 -17.58
CA ASP A 82 -9.86 6.95 -18.34
C ASP A 82 -8.94 7.78 -19.26
N GLU A 83 -7.63 7.43 -19.34
CA GLU A 83 -6.60 8.17 -20.08
C GLU A 83 -5.91 7.33 -21.18
N VAL A 84 -6.19 6.02 -21.26
CA VAL A 84 -5.54 5.11 -22.21
C VAL A 84 -6.35 5.02 -23.51
N ASP A 85 -6.49 6.12 -24.24
CA ASP A 85 -7.29 6.20 -25.46
C ASP A 85 -6.52 5.66 -26.68
N GLU A 86 -5.21 5.87 -26.73
CA GLU A 86 -4.37 5.40 -27.81
C GLU A 86 -4.15 3.86 -27.74
N PRO A 87 -4.20 3.15 -28.89
CA PRO A 87 -4.09 1.69 -28.91
C PRO A 87 -2.83 1.14 -28.25
N GLU A 88 -1.70 1.85 -28.32
CA GLU A 88 -0.44 1.46 -27.72
C GLU A 88 -0.49 1.60 -26.20
N GLN A 89 -1.02 2.71 -25.70
CA GLN A 89 -1.21 2.95 -24.28
C GLN A 89 -2.17 1.91 -23.67
N PHE A 90 -3.29 1.64 -24.33
CA PHE A 90 -4.24 0.62 -23.90
C PHE A 90 -3.59 -0.77 -23.83
N ARG A 91 -2.76 -1.12 -24.80
CA ARG A 91 -2.00 -2.39 -24.81
C ARG A 91 -1.01 -2.47 -23.65
N THR A 92 -0.23 -1.41 -23.40
CA THR A 92 0.73 -1.34 -22.29
C THR A 92 0.00 -1.44 -20.95
N TRP A 93 -1.11 -0.72 -20.79
CA TRP A 93 -1.95 -0.78 -19.60
C TRP A 93 -2.47 -2.19 -19.34
N THR A 94 -3.08 -2.83 -20.34
CA THR A 94 -3.61 -4.19 -20.23
C THR A 94 -2.51 -5.21 -19.91
N LYS A 95 -1.33 -5.07 -20.53
CA LYS A 95 -0.15 -5.90 -20.24
C LYS A 95 0.29 -5.72 -18.78
N SER A 96 0.25 -4.52 -18.24
CA SER A 96 0.59 -4.24 -16.84
C SER A 96 -0.44 -4.85 -15.88
N LEU A 97 -1.75 -4.79 -16.19
CA LEU A 97 -2.80 -5.48 -15.43
C LEU A 97 -2.61 -7.00 -15.42
N ALA A 98 -2.22 -7.58 -16.58
CA ALA A 98 -1.92 -9.01 -16.71
C ALA A 98 -0.67 -9.41 -15.91
N ALA A 99 0.36 -8.56 -15.89
CA ALA A 99 1.58 -8.78 -15.12
C ALA A 99 1.30 -8.79 -13.60
N LEU A 100 0.44 -7.90 -13.09
CA LEU A 100 0.01 -7.91 -11.69
C LEU A 100 -0.71 -9.22 -11.32
N ASP A 101 -1.56 -9.76 -12.23
CA ASP A 101 -2.21 -11.06 -11.97
C ASP A 101 -1.19 -12.21 -11.98
N ALA A 102 -0.28 -12.24 -12.94
CA ALA A 102 0.75 -13.26 -13.03
C ALA A 102 1.64 -13.30 -11.78
N GLU A 103 2.07 -12.13 -11.34
CA GLU A 103 2.89 -11.97 -10.14
C GLU A 103 2.15 -12.43 -8.88
N ALA A 104 0.94 -11.93 -8.64
CA ALA A 104 0.15 -12.31 -7.47
C ALA A 104 -0.13 -13.81 -7.43
N ARG A 105 -0.43 -14.43 -8.59
CA ARG A 105 -0.63 -15.89 -8.70
C ARG A 105 0.63 -16.69 -8.41
N THR A 106 1.81 -16.17 -8.73
CA THR A 106 3.06 -16.84 -8.37
C THR A 106 3.14 -17.07 -6.86
N PHE A 107 2.81 -16.08 -6.06
CA PHE A 107 2.77 -16.20 -4.59
C PHE A 107 1.61 -17.08 -4.11
N GLU A 108 0.41 -16.90 -4.65
CA GLU A 108 -0.75 -17.73 -4.31
C GLU A 108 -0.50 -19.21 -4.56
N LEU A 109 0.03 -19.55 -5.73
CA LEU A 109 0.35 -20.94 -6.11
C LEU A 109 1.48 -21.53 -5.25
N ARG A 110 2.49 -20.72 -4.92
CA ARG A 110 3.57 -21.14 -4.03
C ARG A 110 3.05 -21.41 -2.60
N ASN A 111 2.08 -20.64 -2.14
CA ASN A 111 1.47 -20.78 -0.83
C ASN A 111 0.40 -21.87 -0.76
N LEU A 112 -0.06 -22.41 -1.90
CA LEU A 112 -1.00 -23.54 -1.91
C LEU A 112 -0.35 -24.78 -1.29
N PRO A 113 -1.07 -25.53 -0.42
CA PRO A 113 -0.64 -26.84 0.05
C PRO A 113 -0.29 -27.76 -1.14
N ALA A 114 0.78 -28.53 -0.99
CA ALA A 114 1.31 -29.38 -2.09
C ALA A 114 0.25 -30.29 -2.73
N GLY A 115 -0.63 -30.88 -1.93
CA GLY A 115 -1.71 -31.75 -2.43
C GLY A 115 -2.74 -31.01 -3.28
N LEU A 116 -3.09 -29.76 -2.94
CA LEU A 116 -4.00 -28.94 -3.74
C LEU A 116 -3.33 -28.46 -5.02
N ARG A 117 -2.06 -28.08 -4.96
CA ARG A 117 -1.27 -27.66 -6.12
C ARG A 117 -1.09 -28.80 -7.12
N GLY A 118 -0.77 -30.01 -6.63
CA GLY A 118 -0.58 -31.21 -7.44
C GLY A 118 -1.84 -31.65 -8.22
N ALA A 119 -3.04 -31.31 -7.73
CA ALA A 119 -4.29 -31.61 -8.42
C ALA A 119 -4.45 -30.91 -9.78
N PHE A 120 -3.68 -29.84 -10.04
CA PHE A 120 -3.69 -29.11 -11.31
C PHE A 120 -2.72 -29.72 -12.36
N GLY A 121 -1.88 -30.69 -11.96
CA GLY A 121 -0.84 -31.26 -12.81
C GLY A 121 0.33 -30.31 -13.06
N ASP A 122 1.25 -30.79 -13.90
CA ASP A 122 2.44 -30.01 -14.28
C ASP A 122 2.09 -28.85 -15.22
N HIS A 123 3.00 -27.87 -15.31
CA HIS A 123 2.90 -26.73 -16.22
C HIS A 123 1.67 -25.83 -15.98
N LEU A 124 1.15 -25.76 -14.73
CA LEU A 124 -0.01 -24.90 -14.41
C LEU A 124 0.24 -23.44 -14.78
N THR A 125 1.43 -22.90 -14.47
CA THR A 125 1.80 -21.51 -14.79
C THR A 125 1.74 -21.25 -16.30
N ASP A 126 2.35 -22.10 -17.10
CA ASP A 126 2.36 -21.97 -18.58
C ASP A 126 0.93 -22.02 -19.16
N ARG A 127 0.09 -22.88 -18.59
CA ARG A 127 -1.33 -22.98 -18.99
C ARG A 127 -2.11 -21.71 -18.62
N LEU A 128 -1.87 -21.14 -17.44
CA LEU A 128 -2.48 -19.88 -17.03
C LEU A 128 -2.03 -18.73 -17.93
N ASP A 129 -0.74 -18.66 -18.29
CA ASP A 129 -0.20 -17.64 -19.19
C ASP A 129 -0.81 -17.74 -20.59
N THR A 130 -0.86 -18.95 -21.16
CA THR A 130 -1.54 -19.20 -22.45
C THR A 130 -3.02 -18.81 -22.38
N CYS A 131 -3.71 -19.15 -21.31
CA CYS A 131 -5.11 -18.80 -21.12
C CYS A 131 -5.30 -17.30 -20.93
N ARG A 132 -4.41 -16.60 -20.21
CA ARG A 132 -4.43 -15.14 -20.06
C ARG A 132 -4.34 -14.44 -21.42
N GLU A 133 -3.41 -14.88 -22.28
CA GLU A 133 -3.27 -14.32 -23.62
C GLU A 133 -4.54 -14.53 -24.47
N ARG A 134 -5.11 -15.74 -24.45
CA ARG A 134 -6.34 -16.07 -25.19
C ARG A 134 -7.54 -15.27 -24.71
N LEU A 135 -7.73 -15.21 -23.40
CA LEU A 135 -8.84 -14.43 -22.80
C LEU A 135 -8.68 -12.93 -23.08
N THR A 136 -7.47 -12.41 -22.97
CA THR A 136 -7.18 -11.01 -23.33
C THR A 136 -7.53 -10.72 -24.79
N ALA A 137 -7.08 -11.57 -25.72
CA ALA A 137 -7.36 -11.40 -27.14
C ALA A 137 -8.86 -11.52 -27.47
N ASN A 138 -9.59 -12.42 -26.80
CA ASN A 138 -11.03 -12.60 -26.98
C ASN A 138 -11.83 -11.43 -26.39
N ASP A 139 -11.63 -11.13 -25.11
CA ASP A 139 -12.48 -10.21 -24.33
C ASP A 139 -12.27 -8.74 -24.72
N LEU A 140 -11.07 -8.41 -25.20
CA LEU A 140 -10.70 -7.03 -25.58
C LEU A 140 -10.64 -6.84 -27.09
N SER A 141 -11.25 -7.74 -27.86
CA SER A 141 -11.37 -7.64 -29.32
C SER A 141 -12.40 -6.57 -29.75
N THR A 142 -13.34 -6.24 -28.89
CA THR A 142 -14.41 -5.26 -29.14
C THR A 142 -14.27 -4.01 -28.27
N GLU A 143 -14.84 -2.90 -28.72
CA GLU A 143 -14.86 -1.66 -27.92
C GLU A 143 -15.70 -1.82 -26.65
N GLU A 144 -16.78 -2.64 -26.67
CA GLU A 144 -17.58 -2.97 -25.49
C GLU A 144 -16.74 -3.70 -24.43
N GLY A 145 -15.91 -4.64 -24.84
CA GLY A 145 -14.99 -5.36 -23.95
C GLY A 145 -13.97 -4.43 -23.32
N LYS A 146 -13.35 -3.56 -24.12
CA LYS A 146 -12.42 -2.53 -23.63
C LYS A 146 -13.08 -1.57 -22.64
N ALA A 147 -14.28 -1.08 -22.97
CA ALA A 147 -15.05 -0.20 -22.09
C ALA A 147 -15.49 -0.93 -20.80
N ALA A 148 -15.82 -2.22 -20.87
CA ALA A 148 -16.13 -3.03 -19.70
C ALA A 148 -14.92 -3.16 -18.77
N LEU A 149 -13.72 -3.41 -19.32
CA LEU A 149 -12.47 -3.46 -18.55
C LEU A 149 -12.18 -2.13 -17.86
N ARG A 150 -12.25 -0.99 -18.56
CA ARG A 150 -12.05 0.34 -17.97
C ARG A 150 -12.99 0.57 -16.78
N ARG A 151 -14.29 0.26 -16.91
CA ARG A 151 -15.25 0.40 -15.80
C ARG A 151 -14.97 -0.52 -14.63
N ALA A 152 -14.47 -1.73 -14.87
CA ALA A 152 -14.21 -2.73 -13.85
C ALA A 152 -12.86 -2.58 -13.16
N ALA A 153 -11.89 -1.86 -13.77
CA ALA A 153 -10.55 -1.66 -13.25
C ALA A 153 -10.53 -0.61 -12.13
N VAL A 154 -11.11 -0.95 -10.99
CA VAL A 154 -11.23 -0.10 -9.80
C VAL A 154 -10.69 -0.83 -8.57
N VAL A 155 -9.99 -0.10 -7.70
CA VAL A 155 -9.56 -0.62 -6.41
C VAL A 155 -10.62 -0.26 -5.36
N PRO A 156 -11.18 -1.24 -4.64
CA PRO A 156 -12.10 -0.97 -3.54
C PRO A 156 -11.45 -0.13 -2.46
N ASP A 157 -12.25 0.73 -1.85
CA ASP A 157 -11.82 1.56 -0.74
C ASP A 157 -11.54 0.70 0.51
N ASP A 158 -10.46 0.97 1.21
CA ASP A 158 -10.13 0.31 2.48
C ASP A 158 -10.96 0.86 3.66
N TYR A 159 -11.63 1.99 3.47
CA TYR A 159 -12.56 2.55 4.44
C TYR A 159 -13.95 1.92 4.32
N VAL A 160 -14.40 1.27 5.38
CA VAL A 160 -15.71 0.60 5.46
C VAL A 160 -16.80 1.64 5.72
N THR A 161 -17.50 2.04 4.68
CA THR A 161 -18.50 3.13 4.75
C THR A 161 -19.60 2.84 5.78
N TRP A 162 -20.12 1.62 5.87
CA TRP A 162 -21.18 1.30 6.80
C TRP A 162 -20.73 1.35 8.27
N TRP A 163 -19.42 1.12 8.57
CA TRP A 163 -18.88 1.34 9.91
C TRP A 163 -18.86 2.83 10.28
N ARG A 164 -18.58 3.70 9.32
CA ARG A 164 -18.70 5.15 9.50
C ARG A 164 -20.12 5.57 9.80
N ILE A 165 -21.12 4.97 9.13
CA ILE A 165 -22.54 5.25 9.38
C ILE A 165 -22.91 4.75 10.79
N ALA A 166 -22.64 3.50 11.13
CA ALA A 166 -22.95 2.92 12.42
C ALA A 166 -22.22 3.60 13.58
N GLY A 167 -20.99 4.06 13.35
CA GLY A 167 -20.15 4.78 14.31
C GLY A 167 -20.45 6.28 14.41
N LEU A 168 -21.50 6.80 13.75
CA LEU A 168 -21.84 8.23 13.72
C LEU A 168 -20.63 9.09 13.36
N TYR A 169 -19.95 8.73 12.28
CA TYR A 169 -18.71 9.36 11.82
C TYR A 169 -18.70 10.88 11.86
N PRO A 170 -19.74 11.62 11.45
CA PRO A 170 -19.73 13.09 11.53
C PRO A 170 -19.49 13.65 12.92
N ILE A 171 -19.85 12.89 13.98
CA ILE A 171 -19.66 13.26 15.37
C ILE A 171 -18.34 12.69 15.89
N THR A 172 -18.10 11.41 15.70
CA THR A 172 -16.89 10.74 16.22
C THR A 172 -15.61 11.26 15.59
N ALA A 173 -15.65 11.68 14.33
CA ALA A 173 -14.52 12.31 13.64
C ALA A 173 -14.05 13.60 14.32
N LEU A 174 -14.93 14.36 14.98
CA LEU A 174 -14.54 15.57 15.71
C LEU A 174 -13.68 15.25 16.94
N PHE A 175 -13.97 14.15 17.62
CA PHE A 175 -13.15 13.71 18.77
C PHE A 175 -11.81 13.15 18.29
N VAL A 176 -11.82 12.37 17.19
CA VAL A 176 -10.60 11.81 16.63
C VAL A 176 -9.70 12.89 16.04
N SER A 177 -10.26 13.93 15.38
CA SER A 177 -9.46 15.06 14.86
C SER A 177 -8.72 15.79 15.98
N HIS A 178 -9.33 15.93 17.17
CA HIS A 178 -8.64 16.51 18.32
C HIS A 178 -7.43 15.66 18.77
N GLY A 179 -7.56 14.33 18.74
CA GLY A 179 -6.45 13.41 19.02
C GLY A 179 -5.33 13.52 17.97
N VAL A 180 -5.69 13.62 16.69
CA VAL A 180 -4.73 13.85 15.61
C VAL A 180 -4.01 15.19 15.77
N GLU A 181 -4.74 16.28 16.03
CA GLU A 181 -4.15 17.59 16.28
C GLU A 181 -3.22 17.61 17.50
N LYS A 182 -3.56 16.88 18.55
CA LYS A 182 -2.69 16.73 19.72
C LYS A 182 -1.39 16.05 19.31
N TRP A 183 -1.45 14.94 18.59
CA TRP A 183 -0.25 14.25 18.10
C TRP A 183 0.58 15.15 17.17
N HIS A 184 -0.05 15.91 16.25
CA HIS A 184 0.66 16.88 15.40
C HIS A 184 1.45 17.91 16.21
N ARG A 185 0.83 18.48 17.27
CA ARG A 185 1.53 19.44 18.14
C ARG A 185 2.69 18.80 18.90
N GLU A 186 2.53 17.55 19.38
CA GLU A 186 3.58 16.81 20.07
C GLU A 186 4.74 16.49 19.12
N ALA A 187 4.46 16.03 17.92
CA ALA A 187 5.46 15.79 16.90
C ALA A 187 6.22 17.08 16.53
N GLN A 188 5.51 18.18 16.25
CA GLN A 188 6.12 19.47 15.96
C GLN A 188 6.99 19.96 17.12
N ALA A 189 6.55 19.78 18.36
CA ALA A 189 7.34 20.14 19.55
C ALA A 189 8.63 19.33 19.64
N THR A 190 8.58 18.01 19.36
CA THR A 190 9.77 17.16 19.31
C THR A 190 10.74 17.60 18.22
N PHE A 191 10.24 17.90 17.03
CA PHE A 191 11.07 18.40 15.92
C PHE A 191 11.63 19.80 16.15
N ALA A 192 11.08 20.59 17.07
CA ALA A 192 11.61 21.90 17.47
C ALA A 192 12.79 21.82 18.46
N VAL A 193 12.97 20.67 19.14
CA VAL A 193 14.09 20.47 20.06
C VAL A 193 15.40 20.37 19.26
N PRO A 194 16.49 21.07 19.61
CA PRO A 194 17.79 20.87 18.94
C PRO A 194 18.24 19.41 19.01
N LEU A 195 18.89 18.92 17.94
CA LEU A 195 19.28 17.50 17.81
C LEU A 195 20.07 16.98 19.03
N GLU A 196 20.99 17.80 19.54
CA GLU A 196 21.85 17.47 20.67
C GLU A 196 21.11 17.46 22.02
N GLN A 197 19.88 17.99 22.05
CA GLN A 197 19.04 18.06 23.24
C GLN A 197 17.89 17.02 23.19
N LEU A 198 17.75 16.30 22.10
CA LEU A 198 16.78 15.21 22.03
C LEU A 198 17.13 14.16 23.09
N PRO A 199 16.15 13.70 23.88
CA PRO A 199 16.41 12.71 24.92
C PRO A 199 16.95 11.39 24.32
N VAL A 200 17.82 10.74 25.05
CA VAL A 200 18.32 9.40 24.76
C VAL A 200 18.10 8.55 26.02
N ALA A 201 17.24 7.55 25.92
CA ALA A 201 16.92 6.68 27.05
C ALA A 201 17.86 5.46 27.12
N GLY A 202 18.28 4.97 25.95
CA GLY A 202 19.14 3.81 25.81
C GLY A 202 20.47 4.14 25.13
N THR A 203 20.72 3.48 24.00
CA THR A 203 21.93 3.69 23.19
C THR A 203 21.52 4.02 21.75
N LEU A 204 22.00 5.16 21.24
CA LEU A 204 21.81 5.49 19.82
C LEU A 204 22.59 4.49 18.96
N THR A 205 21.85 3.62 18.29
CA THR A 205 22.41 2.62 17.39
C THR A 205 22.06 2.98 15.96
N ARG A 206 23.05 2.95 15.08
CA ARG A 206 22.86 3.24 13.65
C ARG A 206 22.87 1.96 12.83
N TRP A 207 21.93 1.88 11.88
CA TRP A 207 21.86 0.86 10.84
C TRP A 207 21.89 1.51 9.48
N ARG A 208 22.60 0.91 8.53
CA ARG A 208 22.73 1.43 7.17
C ARG A 208 22.64 0.34 6.11
N ALA A 209 22.27 0.73 4.92
CA ALA A 209 22.36 -0.16 3.75
C ALA A 209 23.80 -0.67 3.58
N PRO A 210 24.00 -1.87 3.03
CA PRO A 210 25.31 -2.35 2.63
C PRO A 210 26.00 -1.35 1.69
N PRO A 211 27.32 -1.31 1.64
CA PRO A 211 28.06 -0.49 0.68
C PRO A 211 27.61 -0.83 -0.75
N GLY A 212 27.17 0.17 -1.48
CA GLY A 212 26.78 0.10 -2.88
C GLY A 212 27.53 1.15 -3.71
N THR A 213 27.31 1.19 -5.02
CA THR A 213 27.85 2.21 -5.90
C THR A 213 26.78 3.27 -6.16
N PRO A 214 26.83 4.42 -5.45
CA PRO A 214 25.85 5.47 -5.64
C PRO A 214 25.89 6.02 -7.08
N LEU A 215 24.75 6.44 -7.57
CA LEU A 215 24.60 7.11 -8.84
C LEU A 215 24.84 8.61 -8.67
N ASP A 216 25.38 9.26 -9.71
CA ASP A 216 25.28 10.69 -9.81
C ASP A 216 23.88 11.12 -10.33
N THR A 217 23.55 12.40 -10.20
CA THR A 217 22.22 12.93 -10.56
C THR A 217 21.87 12.66 -12.03
N ARG A 218 22.84 12.74 -12.95
CA ARG A 218 22.59 12.48 -14.37
C ARG A 218 22.27 11.02 -14.66
N GLN A 219 22.93 10.11 -13.95
CA GLN A 219 22.63 8.68 -14.07
C GLN A 219 21.25 8.37 -13.51
N VAL A 220 20.85 9.01 -12.40
CA VAL A 220 19.49 8.87 -11.87
C VAL A 220 18.47 9.40 -12.85
N GLU A 221 18.67 10.61 -13.38
CA GLU A 221 17.82 11.22 -14.40
C GLU A 221 17.66 10.28 -15.61
N ALA A 222 18.76 9.76 -16.15
CA ALA A 222 18.71 8.81 -17.27
C ALA A 222 17.90 7.56 -16.93
N PHE A 223 18.06 6.96 -15.73
CA PHE A 223 17.29 5.78 -15.33
C PHE A 223 15.81 6.07 -15.14
N VAL A 224 15.44 7.28 -14.74
CA VAL A 224 14.04 7.68 -14.60
C VAL A 224 13.41 8.04 -15.94
N GLU A 225 14.13 8.80 -16.82
CA GLU A 225 13.55 9.34 -18.04
C GLU A 225 13.64 8.37 -19.23
N ASP A 226 14.80 7.74 -19.46
CA ASP A 226 15.04 6.92 -20.64
C ASP A 226 14.37 5.54 -20.58
N THR A 227 13.87 5.13 -19.41
CA THR A 227 13.22 3.82 -19.22
C THR A 227 11.70 3.88 -19.19
N LYS A 228 11.09 5.04 -19.44
CA LYS A 228 9.64 5.22 -19.42
C LYS A 228 8.95 4.38 -20.49
N ASP A 229 7.92 3.66 -20.08
CA ASP A 229 7.00 3.01 -21.01
C ASP A 229 6.03 4.02 -21.65
N THR A 230 5.10 3.53 -22.49
CA THR A 230 4.11 4.38 -23.18
C THR A 230 3.07 5.03 -22.26
N LEU A 231 3.02 4.61 -20.99
CA LEU A 231 2.23 5.26 -19.94
C LEU A 231 3.05 6.29 -19.15
N GLY A 232 4.32 6.49 -19.52
CA GLY A 232 5.25 7.35 -18.80
C GLY A 232 5.76 6.77 -17.50
N ILE A 233 5.58 5.46 -17.26
CA ILE A 233 6.04 4.78 -16.05
C ILE A 233 7.51 4.41 -16.22
N PRO A 234 8.44 4.91 -15.36
CA PRO A 234 9.84 4.48 -15.36
C PRO A 234 9.98 2.98 -15.08
N ARG A 235 10.77 2.28 -15.89
CA ARG A 235 11.03 0.83 -15.80
C ARG A 235 12.54 0.53 -15.82
N PRO A 236 13.35 1.05 -14.90
CA PRO A 236 14.75 0.66 -14.80
C PRO A 236 14.88 -0.85 -14.67
N ASP A 237 15.95 -1.42 -15.22
CA ASP A 237 16.25 -2.84 -14.99
C ASP A 237 16.65 -3.13 -13.52
N ALA A 238 16.87 -4.39 -13.19
CA ALA A 238 17.12 -4.80 -11.82
C ALA A 238 18.41 -4.20 -11.25
N ASP A 239 19.47 -4.07 -12.06
CA ASP A 239 20.75 -3.53 -11.62
C ASP A 239 20.65 -2.01 -11.40
N ALA A 240 20.02 -1.29 -12.34
CA ALA A 240 19.73 0.13 -12.20
C ALA A 240 18.84 0.41 -10.97
N MET A 241 17.81 -0.42 -10.75
CA MET A 241 16.94 -0.30 -9.59
C MET A 241 17.69 -0.53 -8.28
N GLN A 242 18.58 -1.53 -8.21
CA GLN A 242 19.43 -1.76 -7.04
C GLN A 242 20.30 -0.54 -6.75
N ARG A 243 20.94 0.02 -7.76
CA ARG A 243 21.77 1.22 -7.63
C ARG A 243 20.97 2.45 -7.21
N LEU A 244 19.73 2.61 -7.66
CA LEU A 244 18.83 3.65 -7.19
C LEU A 244 18.54 3.49 -5.68
N PHE A 245 18.21 2.28 -5.23
CA PHE A 245 18.03 2.00 -3.80
C PHE A 245 19.30 2.27 -2.99
N ASP A 246 20.47 1.90 -3.50
CA ASP A 246 21.75 2.17 -2.82
C ASP A 246 22.06 3.68 -2.73
N THR A 247 21.63 4.46 -3.74
CA THR A 247 21.86 5.90 -3.80
C THR A 247 21.08 6.67 -2.74
N PHE A 248 19.81 6.33 -2.53
CA PHE A 248 18.91 7.09 -1.68
C PHE A 248 18.60 6.41 -0.33
N ALA A 249 19.31 5.33 0.02
CA ALA A 249 19.07 4.61 1.26
C ALA A 249 19.33 5.48 2.49
N PRO A 250 18.36 5.61 3.41
CA PRO A 250 18.57 6.33 4.67
C PRO A 250 19.50 5.56 5.58
N THR A 251 20.13 6.28 6.52
CA THR A 251 20.69 5.70 7.73
C THR A 251 19.64 5.78 8.82
N TRP A 252 19.36 4.66 9.46
CA TRP A 252 18.45 4.61 10.60
C TRP A 252 19.24 4.78 11.90
N GLU A 253 18.86 5.75 12.72
CA GLU A 253 19.42 5.96 14.06
C GLU A 253 18.32 5.76 15.09
N VAL A 254 18.38 4.69 15.84
CA VAL A 254 17.35 4.33 16.82
C VAL A 254 17.89 4.44 18.24
N ASP A 255 17.12 5.02 19.15
CA ASP A 255 17.38 4.98 20.58
C ASP A 255 16.98 3.59 21.11
N VAL A 256 17.95 2.70 21.28
CA VAL A 256 17.73 1.30 21.66
C VAL A 256 17.77 1.15 23.18
N VAL A 257 16.64 0.82 23.77
CA VAL A 257 16.50 0.48 25.20
C VAL A 257 16.47 -1.03 25.40
N ASP A 258 15.75 -1.74 24.56
CA ASP A 258 15.69 -3.20 24.58
C ASP A 258 15.55 -3.78 23.16
N ASP A 259 15.30 -5.09 23.04
CA ASP A 259 15.19 -5.77 21.75
C ASP A 259 14.00 -5.28 20.91
N ASN A 260 12.97 -4.68 21.51
CA ASN A 260 11.86 -4.12 20.75
C ASN A 260 12.26 -2.94 19.87
N ASP A 261 13.35 -2.25 20.20
CA ASP A 261 13.88 -1.11 19.45
C ASP A 261 14.93 -1.52 18.38
N ARG A 262 15.22 -2.82 18.23
CA ARG A 262 16.20 -3.32 17.26
C ARG A 262 15.53 -3.66 15.92
N ILE A 263 16.12 -3.17 14.84
CA ILE A 263 15.68 -3.53 13.49
C ILE A 263 16.01 -5.01 13.24
N GLY A 264 15.05 -5.74 12.64
CA GLY A 264 15.27 -7.15 12.33
C GLY A 264 14.52 -7.65 11.10
N ARG A 265 14.69 -8.93 10.82
CA ARG A 265 14.02 -9.64 9.73
C ARG A 265 12.68 -10.18 10.21
N ILE A 266 11.59 -9.74 9.58
CA ILE A 266 10.28 -10.32 9.87
C ILE A 266 10.12 -11.69 9.21
N GLY A 267 9.54 -12.62 9.94
CA GLY A 267 9.32 -13.98 9.48
C GLY A 267 8.16 -14.67 10.20
N ARG A 268 7.89 -15.91 9.80
CA ARG A 268 6.93 -16.79 10.45
C ARG A 268 7.67 -17.97 11.07
N PRO A 269 7.34 -18.37 12.32
CA PRO A 269 7.91 -19.58 12.91
C PRO A 269 7.57 -20.82 12.05
N LEU A 270 8.55 -21.68 11.79
CA LEU A 270 8.35 -22.93 11.03
C LEU A 270 7.35 -23.88 11.70
N ALA A 271 7.30 -23.90 13.03
CA ALA A 271 6.36 -24.70 13.80
C ALA A 271 4.92 -24.14 13.79
N GLY A 272 4.66 -23.06 13.01
CA GLY A 272 3.40 -22.32 13.04
C GLY A 272 3.39 -21.27 14.15
N GLY A 273 2.39 -20.40 14.11
CA GLY A 273 2.24 -19.31 15.08
C GLY A 273 2.14 -17.93 14.41
N VAL A 274 2.22 -16.88 15.24
CA VAL A 274 2.19 -15.50 14.78
C VAL A 274 3.55 -15.05 14.27
N PRO A 275 3.62 -14.14 13.29
CA PRO A 275 4.87 -13.55 12.83
C PRO A 275 5.69 -12.92 13.96
N SER A 276 7.01 -12.91 13.80
CA SER A 276 7.95 -12.28 14.73
C SER A 276 9.13 -11.68 13.96
N VAL A 277 9.85 -10.78 14.60
CA VAL A 277 11.07 -10.16 14.08
C VAL A 277 12.28 -10.78 14.73
N ASP A 278 13.23 -11.19 13.91
CA ASP A 278 14.54 -11.74 14.28
C ASP A 278 15.55 -10.58 14.26
N THR A 279 15.93 -10.10 15.43
CA THR A 279 16.85 -8.96 15.61
C THR A 279 18.31 -9.32 15.39
N ASP A 280 18.65 -10.61 15.33
CA ASP A 280 20.00 -11.07 14.97
C ASP A 280 20.26 -10.98 13.45
N ALA A 281 19.21 -10.69 12.67
CA ALA A 281 19.28 -10.54 11.23
C ALA A 281 18.73 -9.17 10.78
N PRO A 282 19.44 -8.05 11.06
CA PRO A 282 18.98 -6.71 10.69
C PRO A 282 18.70 -6.60 9.18
N THR A 283 17.48 -6.24 8.82
CA THR A 283 17.03 -6.30 7.42
C THR A 283 16.23 -5.05 7.05
N MET A 284 16.50 -4.51 5.86
CA MET A 284 15.73 -3.46 5.22
C MET A 284 15.10 -4.01 3.95
N TYR A 285 13.78 -3.85 3.84
CA TYR A 285 13.02 -4.27 2.68
C TYR A 285 12.87 -3.12 1.70
N ARG A 286 12.91 -3.42 0.40
CA ARG A 286 12.77 -2.45 -0.67
C ARG A 286 11.52 -2.74 -1.50
N LEU A 287 10.82 -1.68 -1.89
CA LEU A 287 9.63 -1.75 -2.73
C LEU A 287 9.58 -0.53 -3.63
N VAL A 288 9.26 -0.73 -4.90
CA VAL A 288 9.02 0.35 -5.87
C VAL A 288 7.53 0.70 -5.88
N SER A 289 7.23 1.98 -5.89
CA SER A 289 5.89 2.51 -6.18
C SER A 289 6.00 3.76 -7.06
N TYR A 290 4.86 4.37 -7.33
CA TYR A 290 4.81 5.52 -8.23
C TYR A 290 3.79 6.54 -7.75
N ALA A 291 4.08 7.82 -7.99
CA ALA A 291 3.15 8.93 -7.83
C ALA A 291 2.82 9.56 -9.19
N ARG A 292 1.74 10.32 -9.23
CA ARG A 292 1.37 11.15 -10.39
C ARG A 292 1.32 12.62 -9.95
N LEU A 293 2.09 13.46 -10.63
CA LEU A 293 2.14 14.90 -10.38
C LEU A 293 2.18 15.62 -11.71
N ASP A 294 1.25 16.53 -11.94
CA ASP A 294 1.16 17.37 -13.14
C ASP A 294 1.28 16.58 -14.46
N GLY A 295 0.54 15.45 -14.54
CA GLY A 295 0.50 14.57 -15.72
C GLY A 295 1.72 13.64 -15.87
N ARG A 296 2.72 13.73 -15.00
CA ARG A 296 3.92 12.89 -15.01
C ARG A 296 3.79 11.76 -14.00
N VAL A 297 4.46 10.64 -14.29
CA VAL A 297 4.66 9.53 -13.35
C VAL A 297 6.03 9.66 -12.73
N LEU A 298 6.08 9.68 -11.41
CA LEU A 298 7.28 9.81 -10.60
C LEU A 298 7.63 8.49 -9.93
N LEU A 299 8.90 8.12 -9.97
CA LEU A 299 9.40 6.92 -9.30
C LEU A 299 9.47 7.14 -7.78
N GLN A 300 9.02 6.15 -7.02
CA GLN A 300 9.09 6.15 -5.57
C GLN A 300 9.86 4.92 -5.06
N LEU A 301 10.86 5.16 -4.22
CA LEU A 301 11.67 4.15 -3.57
C LEU A 301 11.21 4.03 -2.10
N ASN A 302 10.73 2.87 -1.71
CA ASN A 302 10.25 2.63 -0.34
C ASN A 302 11.24 1.75 0.41
N TYR A 303 11.68 2.20 1.58
CA TYR A 303 12.58 1.54 2.51
C TYR A 303 11.78 1.14 3.75
N ILE A 304 11.66 -0.15 4.02
CA ILE A 304 10.78 -0.67 5.05
C ILE A 304 11.60 -1.43 6.08
N ILE A 305 11.42 -1.08 7.35
CA ILE A 305 12.05 -1.76 8.48
C ILE A 305 10.99 -2.30 9.44
N TRP A 306 11.38 -3.30 10.22
CA TRP A 306 10.50 -3.94 11.20
C TRP A 306 11.15 -4.01 12.56
N PHE A 307 10.32 -3.84 13.60
CA PHE A 307 10.64 -3.99 15.01
C PHE A 307 9.80 -5.11 15.63
N PRO A 308 10.30 -5.81 16.69
CA PRO A 308 9.55 -6.87 17.37
C PRO A 308 8.21 -6.45 17.95
N GLY A 309 8.09 -5.22 18.45
CA GLY A 309 6.87 -4.72 19.01
C GLY A 309 6.97 -3.29 19.50
N ARG A 310 5.82 -2.73 19.84
CA ARG A 310 5.70 -1.49 20.61
C ARG A 310 5.38 -1.86 22.05
N PRO A 311 6.34 -1.71 23.00
CA PRO A 311 6.12 -2.02 24.40
C PRO A 311 5.14 -1.03 25.04
N GLY A 312 4.54 -1.40 26.17
CA GLY A 312 3.64 -0.57 26.96
C GLY A 312 2.34 -1.29 27.34
N ASP A 313 1.53 -0.60 28.14
CA ASP A 313 0.22 -1.08 28.63
C ASP A 313 -0.95 -0.28 28.04
N ASP A 314 -0.67 0.59 27.08
CA ASP A 314 -1.68 1.43 26.42
C ASP A 314 -2.35 0.71 25.24
N ILE A 315 -3.36 1.36 24.65
CA ILE A 315 -4.11 0.80 23.51
C ILE A 315 -3.28 0.70 22.22
N TYR A 316 -2.11 1.34 22.18
CA TYR A 316 -1.19 1.37 21.04
C TYR A 316 -0.09 0.31 21.16
N ALA A 317 0.09 -0.28 22.35
CA ALA A 317 1.05 -1.35 22.57
C ALA A 317 0.66 -2.62 21.81
N GLY A 318 1.67 -3.36 21.36
CA GLY A 318 1.41 -4.63 20.66
C GLY A 318 2.64 -5.20 19.99
N ARG A 319 2.45 -6.41 19.47
CA ARG A 319 3.47 -7.13 18.69
C ARG A 319 3.62 -6.46 17.32
N LEU A 320 4.84 -6.47 16.84
CA LEU A 320 5.27 -5.92 15.57
C LEU A 320 5.08 -4.40 15.50
N ASP A 321 6.07 -3.74 15.01
CA ASP A 321 6.03 -2.35 14.58
C ASP A 321 6.95 -2.18 13.38
N GLY A 322 7.02 -1.00 12.81
CA GLY A 322 7.92 -0.72 11.72
C GLY A 322 7.59 0.57 11.02
N LEU A 323 8.49 0.97 10.14
CA LEU A 323 8.42 2.22 9.39
C LEU A 323 8.59 1.96 7.90
N ILE A 324 7.91 2.75 7.10
CA ILE A 324 8.15 2.94 5.67
C ILE A 324 8.68 4.36 5.49
N TRP A 325 9.88 4.47 4.95
CA TRP A 325 10.46 5.71 4.47
C TRP A 325 10.39 5.71 2.94
N ARG A 326 9.75 6.71 2.35
CA ARG A 326 9.56 6.80 0.91
C ARG A 326 10.28 8.02 0.35
N VAL A 327 11.03 7.81 -0.72
CA VAL A 327 11.71 8.84 -1.50
C VAL A 327 11.00 8.96 -2.84
N THR A 328 10.46 10.12 -3.17
CA THR A 328 9.86 10.39 -4.49
C THR A 328 10.83 11.21 -5.32
N LEU A 329 11.21 10.68 -6.48
CA LEU A 329 12.17 11.32 -7.40
C LEU A 329 11.44 12.19 -8.41
N GLY A 330 11.96 13.39 -8.60
CA GLY A 330 11.57 14.28 -9.67
C GLY A 330 12.15 13.85 -11.03
N PRO A 331 11.72 14.46 -12.13
CA PRO A 331 12.21 14.15 -13.48
C PRO A 331 13.69 14.49 -13.65
N ASP A 332 14.25 15.40 -12.84
CA ASP A 332 15.66 15.75 -12.81
C ASP A 332 16.54 14.78 -11.99
N GLY A 333 15.97 13.65 -11.58
CA GLY A 333 16.66 12.62 -10.80
C GLY A 333 16.91 12.99 -9.33
N LYS A 334 16.36 14.09 -8.85
CA LYS A 334 16.48 14.51 -7.44
C LYS A 334 15.24 14.18 -6.64
N PRO A 335 15.36 13.91 -5.34
CA PRO A 335 14.21 13.83 -4.46
C PRO A 335 13.42 15.14 -4.44
N ILE A 336 12.10 15.07 -4.61
CA ILE A 336 11.19 16.22 -4.47
C ILE A 336 10.47 16.23 -3.13
N ILE A 337 10.30 15.04 -2.53
CA ILE A 337 9.68 14.87 -1.22
C ILE A 337 10.11 13.52 -0.62
N TYR A 338 10.26 13.52 0.69
CA TYR A 338 10.29 12.31 1.48
C TYR A 338 9.02 12.25 2.31
N ASP A 339 8.51 11.06 2.56
CA ASP A 339 7.41 10.87 3.50
C ASP A 339 7.52 9.53 4.21
N SER A 340 6.85 9.41 5.35
CA SER A 340 6.94 8.22 6.18
C SER A 340 5.62 7.90 6.84
N ILE A 341 5.34 6.61 6.97
CA ILE A 341 4.28 6.05 7.81
C ILE A 341 4.83 4.91 8.65
N HIS A 342 4.14 4.56 9.73
CA HIS A 342 4.31 3.23 10.32
C HIS A 342 3.69 2.13 9.45
N ASN A 343 4.18 0.90 9.55
CA ASN A 343 3.68 -0.24 8.76
C ASN A 343 2.19 -0.55 9.00
N CYS A 344 1.55 0.10 9.97
CA CYS A 344 0.09 0.09 10.18
C CYS A 344 -0.67 1.13 9.33
N GLY A 345 0.03 2.08 8.71
CA GLY A 345 -0.55 3.20 8.00
C GLY A 345 -0.77 4.46 8.85
N CYS A 346 -0.38 4.45 10.12
CA CYS A 346 -0.52 5.59 11.03
C CYS A 346 0.68 6.54 10.94
N TYR A 347 0.54 7.73 11.52
CA TYR A 347 1.63 8.70 11.75
C TYR A 347 2.30 9.20 10.47
N HIS A 348 1.49 9.55 9.46
CA HIS A 348 1.99 10.04 8.19
C HIS A 348 2.65 11.42 8.33
N GLN A 349 3.92 11.52 7.97
CA GLN A 349 4.74 12.73 8.00
C GLN A 349 5.29 13.02 6.61
N PHE A 350 5.34 14.29 6.23
CA PHE A 350 5.86 14.76 4.96
C PHE A 350 7.06 15.67 5.16
N PHE A 351 8.08 15.50 4.34
CA PHE A 351 9.31 16.29 4.32
C PHE A 351 9.54 16.81 2.89
N PRO A 352 8.83 17.87 2.48
CA PRO A 352 8.97 18.41 1.13
C PRO A 352 10.29 19.14 0.94
N THR A 353 10.86 19.05 -0.26
CA THR A 353 11.95 19.92 -0.69
C THR A 353 11.40 21.28 -1.12
N PRO A 354 12.25 22.29 -1.37
CA PRO A 354 11.80 23.59 -1.90
C PRO A 354 11.10 23.53 -3.27
N ALA A 355 11.14 22.38 -3.95
CA ALA A 355 10.44 22.17 -5.22
C ALA A 355 8.91 22.08 -5.05
N LEU A 356 8.42 21.78 -3.84
CA LEU A 356 7.00 21.62 -3.55
C LEU A 356 6.51 22.65 -2.53
N THR A 357 5.29 23.11 -2.72
CA THR A 357 4.57 23.94 -1.76
C THR A 357 3.23 23.32 -1.39
N LEU A 358 2.82 23.51 -0.13
CA LEU A 358 1.51 23.05 0.34
C LEU A 358 0.41 23.79 -0.42
N ARG A 359 -0.59 23.06 -0.90
CA ARG A 359 -1.74 23.65 -1.60
C ARG A 359 -2.57 24.52 -0.66
N GLY A 360 -2.92 25.71 -1.12
CA GLY A 360 -3.75 26.65 -0.34
C GLY A 360 -5.25 26.32 -0.31
N ASP A 361 -5.69 25.40 -1.19
CA ASP A 361 -7.09 25.01 -1.39
C ASP A 361 -7.46 23.67 -0.72
N LEU A 362 -6.65 23.21 0.24
CA LEU A 362 -6.93 21.98 0.98
C LEU A 362 -8.28 22.06 1.71
N PRO A 363 -9.07 20.97 1.71
CA PRO A 363 -10.36 20.93 2.41
C PRO A 363 -10.19 21.23 3.91
N ARG A 364 -11.09 22.03 4.49
CA ARG A 364 -11.06 22.38 5.92
C ARG A 364 -11.87 21.42 6.79
N HIS A 365 -12.82 20.69 6.21
CA HIS A 365 -13.74 19.83 6.93
C HIS A 365 -13.58 18.37 6.47
N TYR A 366 -13.64 17.44 7.41
CA TYR A 366 -13.46 16.00 7.17
C TYR A 366 -12.21 15.66 6.35
N PHE A 367 -11.16 16.43 6.60
CA PHE A 367 -9.84 16.27 6.01
C PHE A 367 -8.78 16.33 7.10
N GLU A 368 -7.97 15.31 7.21
CA GLU A 368 -6.84 15.31 8.12
C GLU A 368 -5.69 16.12 7.49
N PRO A 369 -5.27 17.22 8.10
CA PRO A 369 -4.21 18.04 7.55
C PRO A 369 -2.90 17.22 7.46
N PRO A 370 -2.05 17.48 6.46
CA PRO A 370 -0.73 16.86 6.40
C PRO A 370 0.16 17.37 7.52
N LEU A 371 0.94 16.49 8.13
CA LEU A 371 1.96 16.87 9.10
C LEU A 371 3.29 17.12 8.39
N LEU A 372 3.77 18.36 8.44
CA LEU A 372 5.07 18.79 7.92
C LEU A 372 5.95 19.20 9.11
N PRO A 373 6.67 18.25 9.74
CA PRO A 373 7.41 18.57 10.98
C PRO A 373 8.68 19.38 10.71
N GLN A 374 9.29 19.22 9.55
CA GLN A 374 10.45 19.97 9.05
C GLN A 374 10.53 19.90 7.53
N PRO A 375 11.30 20.77 6.86
CA PRO A 375 11.68 20.61 5.45
C PRO A 375 12.52 19.34 5.24
N ALA A 376 12.62 18.87 4.00
CA ALA A 376 13.55 17.82 3.62
C ALA A 376 15.00 18.25 3.92
N PRO A 377 15.88 17.33 4.32
CA PRO A 377 17.33 17.57 4.38
C PRO A 377 17.88 17.80 2.97
N GLU A 378 19.01 18.48 2.88
CA GLU A 378 19.70 18.70 1.58
C GLU A 378 20.39 17.41 1.07
N SER A 379 20.70 16.49 1.98
CA SER A 379 21.33 15.21 1.66
C SER A 379 20.36 14.21 1.04
N ASP A 380 20.79 13.56 -0.05
CA ASP A 380 20.07 12.44 -0.68
C ASP A 380 20.05 11.18 0.21
N ARG A 381 20.88 11.13 1.26
CA ARG A 381 21.02 10.02 2.21
C ARG A 381 20.88 10.50 3.65
N PRO A 382 19.67 10.84 4.07
CA PRO A 382 19.45 11.39 5.40
C PRO A 382 19.64 10.34 6.50
N VAL A 383 19.94 10.82 7.70
CA VAL A 383 19.78 10.07 8.93
C VAL A 383 18.37 10.28 9.45
N VAL A 384 17.65 9.18 9.64
CA VAL A 384 16.30 9.18 10.22
C VAL A 384 16.42 8.71 11.67
N ARG A 385 16.26 9.65 12.61
CA ARG A 385 16.30 9.38 14.03
C ARG A 385 14.94 8.95 14.55
N ILE A 386 14.92 7.86 15.31
CA ILE A 386 13.74 7.15 15.79
C ILE A 386 13.80 7.01 17.30
N ALA A 387 12.71 7.39 17.98
CA ALA A 387 12.52 7.23 19.42
C ALA A 387 12.39 5.75 19.83
N HIS A 388 12.86 5.41 21.02
CA HIS A 388 12.58 4.10 21.61
C HIS A 388 11.10 3.84 21.84
N GLY A 389 10.70 2.61 21.85
CA GLY A 389 9.37 2.12 22.22
C GLY A 389 8.24 2.58 21.30
N THR A 390 8.12 3.88 21.02
CA THR A 390 7.11 4.43 20.13
C THR A 390 7.45 4.30 18.66
N HIS A 391 8.74 4.22 18.35
CA HIS A 391 9.33 4.26 17.00
C HIS A 391 8.94 5.49 16.19
N PHE A 392 8.57 6.60 16.83
CA PHE A 392 8.31 7.86 16.14
C PHE A 392 9.60 8.44 15.57
N ILE A 393 9.53 9.00 14.37
CA ILE A 393 10.62 9.81 13.84
C ILE A 393 10.67 11.11 14.64
N GLU A 394 11.86 11.43 15.19
CA GLU A 394 12.11 12.63 15.99
C GLU A 394 12.88 13.68 15.22
N ARG A 395 13.65 13.25 14.22
CA ARG A 395 14.47 14.13 13.39
C ARG A 395 14.87 13.45 12.10
N VAL A 396 15.02 14.24 11.05
CA VAL A 396 15.69 13.85 9.81
C VAL A 396 16.82 14.85 9.57
N TYR A 397 18.05 14.38 9.44
CA TYR A 397 19.21 15.27 9.37
C TYR A 397 20.33 14.71 8.50
N GLU A 398 21.33 15.53 8.23
CA GLU A 398 22.50 15.14 7.46
C GLU A 398 23.58 14.54 8.35
N SER A 399 24.17 13.45 7.88
CA SER A 399 25.35 12.91 8.57
C SER A 399 26.58 13.75 8.23
N ALA A 400 27.32 14.17 9.24
CA ALA A 400 28.57 14.89 9.09
C ALA A 400 29.74 14.03 8.54
N GLY A 401 29.46 13.09 7.63
CA GLY A 401 30.45 12.18 7.05
C GLY A 401 30.73 10.92 7.85
N GLU A 402 30.01 10.68 8.94
CA GLU A 402 30.14 9.45 9.70
C GLU A 402 29.55 8.25 8.94
N THR A 403 30.43 7.30 8.62
CA THR A 403 30.06 6.04 7.94
C THR A 403 29.80 4.90 8.92
N ASN A 404 29.74 5.19 10.21
CA ASN A 404 29.57 4.18 11.26
C ASN A 404 28.13 3.69 11.33
N GLY A 405 27.94 2.40 11.48
CA GLY A 405 26.64 1.74 11.65
C GLY A 405 26.68 0.26 11.31
N GLU A 406 25.79 -0.49 11.93
CA GLU A 406 25.59 -1.90 11.64
C GLU A 406 25.04 -2.07 10.23
N PRO A 407 25.52 -3.03 9.42
CA PRO A 407 25.00 -3.26 8.09
C PRO A 407 23.62 -3.93 8.16
N LEU A 408 22.68 -3.45 7.34
CA LEU A 408 21.40 -4.11 7.06
C LEU A 408 21.57 -5.06 5.87
N ALA A 409 20.82 -6.16 5.86
CA ALA A 409 20.66 -6.96 4.67
C ALA A 409 19.54 -6.36 3.80
N TRP A 410 19.73 -6.32 2.47
CA TRP A 410 18.66 -6.03 1.54
C TRP A 410 17.73 -7.23 1.37
N GLN A 411 16.42 -6.96 1.32
CA GLN A 411 15.43 -7.96 0.93
C GLN A 411 14.32 -7.30 0.11
N ASP A 412 13.80 -7.99 -0.89
CA ASP A 412 12.62 -7.51 -1.62
C ASP A 412 11.38 -7.69 -0.75
N TYR A 413 10.54 -6.66 -0.68
CA TYR A 413 9.29 -6.67 0.09
C TYR A 413 8.36 -7.82 -0.32
N ASP A 414 8.36 -8.16 -1.60
CA ASP A 414 7.51 -9.23 -2.14
C ASP A 414 7.84 -10.61 -1.56
N THR A 415 9.03 -10.80 -0.98
CA THR A 415 9.34 -12.03 -0.23
C THR A 415 8.38 -12.27 0.93
N LEU A 416 7.79 -11.20 1.48
CA LEU A 416 6.80 -11.27 2.57
C LEU A 416 5.46 -11.89 2.12
N ARG A 417 5.20 -11.90 0.83
CA ARG A 417 3.99 -12.53 0.24
C ARG A 417 4.07 -14.05 0.21
N SER A 418 5.25 -14.64 0.48
CA SER A 418 5.45 -16.09 0.47
C SER A 418 6.66 -16.48 1.33
N LEU A 419 6.48 -16.50 2.65
CA LEU A 419 7.52 -16.89 3.62
C LEU A 419 7.53 -18.40 3.87
N PRO A 420 8.69 -19.01 4.13
CA PRO A 420 8.77 -20.41 4.59
C PRO A 420 7.90 -20.61 5.85
N SER A 421 7.13 -21.70 5.90
CA SER A 421 6.27 -22.05 7.03
C SER A 421 5.98 -23.55 7.05
N GLY A 422 6.45 -24.26 8.07
CA GLY A 422 6.28 -25.70 8.15
C GLY A 422 6.90 -26.42 6.95
N ASP A 423 6.10 -27.21 6.25
CA ASP A 423 6.45 -27.97 5.05
C ASP A 423 6.14 -27.22 3.74
N GLY A 424 5.84 -25.93 3.81
CA GLY A 424 5.44 -25.13 2.65
C GLY A 424 5.75 -23.63 2.81
N TYR A 425 4.87 -22.83 2.26
CA TYR A 425 4.97 -21.36 2.27
C TYR A 425 3.65 -20.74 2.70
N ARG A 426 3.73 -19.55 3.32
CA ARG A 426 2.57 -18.73 3.66
C ARG A 426 2.91 -17.25 3.53
N SER A 427 1.93 -16.46 3.12
CA SER A 427 2.03 -15.01 3.18
C SER A 427 2.19 -14.54 4.63
N LEU A 428 2.98 -13.48 4.83
CA LEU A 428 2.97 -12.72 6.09
C LEU A 428 1.56 -12.16 6.36
N PHE A 429 0.87 -11.78 5.29
CA PHE A 429 -0.40 -11.06 5.30
C PHE A 429 -1.60 -12.02 5.28
N GLY A 430 -2.53 -11.77 6.17
CA GLY A 430 -3.82 -12.45 6.25
C GLY A 430 -4.92 -11.72 5.51
N PRO A 431 -6.20 -12.03 5.81
CA PRO A 431 -7.34 -11.36 5.19
C PRO A 431 -7.27 -9.85 5.29
N TYR A 432 -7.67 -9.17 4.21
CA TYR A 432 -7.59 -7.71 4.05
C TYR A 432 -6.15 -7.13 4.10
N GLY A 433 -5.13 -7.97 3.92
CA GLY A 433 -3.73 -7.55 4.00
C GLY A 433 -3.24 -7.28 5.44
N ILE A 434 -3.96 -7.67 6.47
CA ILE A 434 -3.56 -7.48 7.87
C ILE A 434 -2.58 -8.57 8.29
N VAL A 435 -1.51 -8.19 8.99
CA VAL A 435 -0.57 -9.15 9.57
C VAL A 435 -1.17 -9.74 10.84
N PRO A 436 -1.43 -11.06 10.89
CA PRO A 436 -2.05 -11.70 12.05
C PRO A 436 -1.19 -11.56 13.32
N GLY A 437 -1.82 -11.20 14.43
CA GLY A 437 -1.16 -11.02 15.72
C GLY A 437 -0.54 -9.63 15.93
N SER A 438 -0.71 -8.71 14.96
CA SER A 438 -0.30 -7.30 15.08
C SER A 438 -1.45 -6.37 15.49
N GLU A 439 -2.64 -6.92 15.75
CA GLU A 439 -3.82 -6.14 16.11
C GLU A 439 -3.64 -5.47 17.47
N ARG A 440 -4.03 -4.19 17.55
CA ARG A 440 -3.89 -3.35 18.74
C ARG A 440 -5.22 -3.00 19.39
N GLY A 441 -5.19 -2.51 20.65
CA GLY A 441 -6.38 -2.13 21.41
C GLY A 441 -7.16 -0.97 20.81
N GLU A 442 -6.47 -0.06 20.11
CA GLU A 442 -7.09 1.10 19.44
C GLU A 442 -8.18 0.73 18.42
N ARG A 443 -8.17 -0.49 17.88
CA ARG A 443 -9.23 -0.99 16.97
C ARG A 443 -10.63 -0.95 17.58
N PHE A 444 -10.75 -1.06 18.91
CA PHE A 444 -12.04 -1.03 19.59
C PHE A 444 -12.59 0.40 19.77
N ILE A 445 -11.72 1.40 19.64
CA ILE A 445 -12.06 2.83 19.78
C ILE A 445 -12.18 3.49 18.41
N LEU A 446 -11.27 3.20 17.48
CA LEU A 446 -11.15 3.89 16.19
C LEU A 446 -11.91 3.23 15.04
N TRP A 447 -12.65 2.11 15.28
CA TRP A 447 -13.46 1.48 14.24
C TRP A 447 -14.48 2.43 13.57
N PRO A 448 -15.05 3.48 14.25
CA PRO A 448 -15.96 4.40 13.60
C PRO A 448 -15.32 5.20 12.45
N MET A 449 -13.99 5.25 12.40
CA MET A 449 -13.26 5.87 11.28
C MET A 449 -13.31 5.01 10.01
N GLY A 450 -13.89 3.82 10.09
CA GLY A 450 -14.07 2.90 8.97
C GLY A 450 -12.84 2.10 8.62
N ILE A 451 -11.73 2.24 9.34
CA ILE A 451 -10.49 1.51 9.08
C ILE A 451 -10.58 0.13 9.73
N ARG A 452 -10.29 -0.94 8.97
CA ARG A 452 -10.24 -2.30 9.51
C ARG A 452 -9.02 -2.44 10.40
N SER A 453 -9.24 -2.81 11.67
CA SER A 453 -8.18 -3.00 12.66
C SER A 453 -7.11 -1.88 12.64
N PRO A 454 -7.46 -0.62 13.01
CA PRO A 454 -6.49 0.44 13.16
C PRO A 454 -5.29 -0.03 14.01
N GLY A 455 -4.09 0.43 13.69
CA GLY A 455 -2.85 0.03 14.36
C GLY A 455 -2.26 -1.33 13.96
N ALA A 456 -3.01 -2.20 13.27
CA ALA A 456 -2.47 -3.46 12.78
C ALA A 456 -1.58 -3.25 11.56
N MET A 457 -0.45 -3.98 11.50
CA MET A 457 0.48 -3.95 10.38
C MET A 457 -0.19 -4.46 9.11
N ARG A 458 0.18 -3.88 7.93
CA ARG A 458 -0.54 -4.06 6.68
C ARG A 458 0.36 -4.39 5.50
N GLN A 459 -0.21 -5.07 4.54
CA GLN A 459 0.36 -5.25 3.20
C GLN A 459 0.34 -3.92 2.43
N TRP A 460 1.35 -3.69 1.62
CA TRP A 460 1.36 -2.60 0.64
C TRP A 460 0.07 -2.58 -0.19
N GLY A 461 -0.44 -1.38 -0.46
CA GLY A 461 -1.72 -1.19 -1.14
C GLY A 461 -2.95 -1.25 -0.22
N ARG A 462 -2.75 -1.42 1.11
CA ARG A 462 -3.83 -1.49 2.12
C ARG A 462 -3.68 -0.47 3.24
N HIS A 463 -2.83 0.54 3.06
CA HIS A 463 -2.58 1.57 4.06
C HIS A 463 -3.55 2.74 3.92
N ALA A 464 -4.65 2.69 4.68
CA ALA A 464 -5.47 3.86 4.97
C ALA A 464 -4.70 4.75 5.96
N VAL A 465 -4.29 5.96 5.56
CA VAL A 465 -3.37 6.81 6.32
C VAL A 465 -3.99 8.09 6.89
N ALA A 466 -5.31 8.19 6.88
CA ALA A 466 -6.04 9.28 7.54
C ALA A 466 -7.21 8.73 8.34
N PHE A 467 -7.38 9.16 9.58
CA PHE A 467 -8.57 8.86 10.38
C PHE A 467 -9.74 9.77 9.99
N VAL A 468 -9.45 11.02 9.67
CA VAL A 468 -10.44 12.01 9.25
C VAL A 468 -10.34 12.24 7.75
N GLY A 469 -11.41 11.92 7.03
CA GLY A 469 -11.40 11.88 5.57
C GLY A 469 -11.00 10.51 5.03
N ARG A 470 -10.41 10.50 3.85
CA ARG A 470 -9.89 9.29 3.19
C ARG A 470 -8.56 9.62 2.54
N ARG A 471 -7.56 8.83 2.81
CA ARG A 471 -6.23 8.94 2.20
C ARG A 471 -5.59 7.57 2.20
N HIS A 472 -4.96 7.19 1.10
CA HIS A 472 -4.22 5.94 0.99
C HIS A 472 -2.76 6.24 0.67
N PHE A 473 -1.83 5.50 1.27
CA PHE A 473 -0.40 5.73 1.07
C PHE A 473 0.07 5.40 -0.35
N ASP A 474 -0.57 4.44 -0.99
CA ASP A 474 -0.36 4.02 -2.37
C ASP A 474 -1.23 4.77 -3.40
N ASP A 475 -1.93 5.85 -2.99
CA ASP A 475 -2.66 6.68 -3.93
C ASP A 475 -1.67 7.44 -4.82
N PRO A 476 -1.69 7.23 -6.15
CA PRO A 476 -0.77 7.91 -7.04
C PRO A 476 -0.95 9.44 -7.04
N PHE A 477 -2.13 9.93 -6.68
CA PHE A 477 -2.41 11.36 -6.58
C PHE A 477 -2.19 11.94 -5.17
N LEU A 478 -1.64 11.17 -4.23
CA LEU A 478 -1.42 11.63 -2.85
C LEU A 478 -0.63 12.94 -2.81
N ILE A 479 0.50 13.00 -3.53
CA ILE A 479 1.37 14.18 -3.57
C ILE A 479 0.63 15.36 -4.22
N SER A 480 0.04 15.17 -5.39
CA SER A 480 -0.67 16.24 -6.12
C SER A 480 -1.94 16.74 -5.41
N THR A 481 -2.53 15.91 -4.52
CA THR A 481 -3.66 16.34 -3.66
C THR A 481 -3.21 17.29 -2.56
N VAL A 482 -1.99 17.12 -2.05
CA VAL A 482 -1.48 17.88 -0.89
C VAL A 482 -0.57 19.02 -1.31
N PHE A 483 0.22 18.83 -2.37
CA PHE A 483 1.24 19.76 -2.82
C PHE A 483 1.04 20.17 -4.28
N SER A 484 1.63 21.30 -4.63
CA SER A 484 1.86 21.76 -6.01
C SER A 484 3.34 22.06 -6.21
N GLU A 485 3.81 21.93 -7.43
CA GLU A 485 5.16 22.38 -7.78
C GLU A 485 5.28 23.90 -7.67
N VAL A 486 6.46 24.36 -7.27
CA VAL A 486 6.75 25.79 -7.25
C VAL A 486 7.03 26.23 -8.69
N GLU A 487 6.20 27.10 -9.26
CA GLU A 487 6.39 27.65 -10.59
C GLU A 487 7.73 28.42 -10.69
N GLY A 488 8.61 28.00 -11.57
CA GLY A 488 9.85 28.67 -11.92
C GLY A 488 10.98 28.48 -10.90
N GLY A 489 11.87 27.54 -11.14
CA GLY A 489 13.17 27.43 -10.49
C GLY A 489 14.08 28.64 -10.84
N ALA A 490 13.76 29.82 -10.32
CA ALA A 490 14.67 30.94 -10.22
C ALA A 490 15.07 31.05 -8.75
N THR A 491 16.36 30.88 -8.49
CA THR A 491 17.05 31.21 -7.25
C THR A 491 16.34 32.27 -6.44
N ARG A 492 15.58 31.86 -5.41
CA ARG A 492 15.10 32.78 -4.40
C ARG A 492 16.16 32.89 -3.31
N THR A 493 16.90 33.98 -3.37
CA THR A 493 17.69 34.51 -2.27
C THR A 493 16.85 34.51 -0.97
N GLU A 494 17.48 34.07 0.09
CA GLU A 494 16.99 33.98 1.45
C GLU A 494 15.96 35.04 1.85
N THR A 495 14.77 34.64 2.20
CA THR A 495 13.95 35.37 3.17
C THR A 495 13.76 34.46 4.39
N LYS A 496 14.61 34.69 5.38
CA LYS A 496 14.41 34.23 6.76
C LYS A 496 13.08 34.77 7.27
N GLY A 497 12.20 33.90 7.70
CA GLY A 497 11.10 34.22 8.59
C GLY A 497 9.73 34.14 7.96
N GLN A 498 9.08 33.01 8.20
CA GLN A 498 7.67 32.90 8.60
C GLN A 498 7.22 31.44 8.53
N TRP A 499 7.58 30.69 9.57
CA TRP A 499 6.86 29.49 9.94
C TRP A 499 6.30 29.73 11.34
N GLN A 500 5.08 30.25 11.44
CA GLN A 500 4.27 30.26 12.67
C GLN A 500 3.06 29.34 12.48
#